data_0a866f4558b9e405eff8cd6809d020ff
#
_entry.id   0a866f4558b9e405eff8cd6809d020ff
#
_cell.length_a   1.000
_cell.length_b   1.000
_cell.length_c   1.000
_cell.angle_alpha   90.00
_cell.angle_beta   90.00
_cell.angle_gamma   90.00
#
_symmetry.space_group_name_H-M   'P 1'
#
loop_
_entity.id
_entity.type
_entity.pdbx_description
1 polymer ?
#
loop_
_entity_poly.entity_id
_entity_poly.type
_entity_poly.pdbx_seq_one_letter_code
_entity_poly.pdbx_strand_id
1 'polypeptide(L)'
;MRMMKKIAIAAVVALSASMTTYAEKVNIGDPGWTGATAIANLLSAVITDKMGGEVELVPGNNTAIYGAIDRSKGEIEVHPDIWLPNQQAYTNDLVPKGTLKLSSLSYEGNQGYCVSQDFAKEMNITSIFDLGRPEVVAAMDSDGNGKGEFWIGADGWASANVNEVKVRDYQLLDAGIEPIRAAEAVKNARVLDSIKKGEGYAFYCYKPHAIWGMADVVMLTEPTHDPDKYKMIQPKTDADWYKKSYVASKDALKNIQIGWGTSLEGKSPAIVEFFNNFQLTSDDVSWLAYEVSVNKRDPAEVARDWMSQNEGTVDGWLGL
;
A
#
# COMPACT_ATOMS: atom_id res chain seq x y z
N MET A 1 8.88 -1.57 -88.35
CA MET A 1 9.57 -0.74 -87.37
C MET A 1 8.76 -0.72 -86.11
N ARG A 2 9.07 -1.58 -85.12
CA ARG A 2 8.35 -1.72 -83.89
C ARG A 2 9.16 -1.03 -82.78
N MET A 3 8.58 0.05 -82.23
CA MET A 3 9.14 0.74 -81.06
C MET A 3 8.78 -0.04 -79.77
N MET A 4 9.78 -0.59 -79.12
CA MET A 4 9.62 -1.16 -77.73
C MET A 4 9.68 -0.05 -76.71
N LYS A 5 8.54 0.17 -75.97
CA LYS A 5 8.50 1.03 -74.83
C LYS A 5 9.08 0.29 -73.57
N LYS A 6 10.19 0.78 -73.07
CA LYS A 6 10.74 0.31 -71.78
C LYS A 6 9.93 0.92 -70.65
N ILE A 7 9.26 0.08 -69.86
CA ILE A 7 8.60 0.47 -68.59
C ILE A 7 9.65 0.31 -67.50
N ALA A 8 10.04 1.42 -66.91
CA ALA A 8 10.87 1.42 -65.65
C ALA A 8 9.95 1.26 -64.45
N ILE A 9 10.05 0.15 -63.73
CA ILE A 9 9.40 -0.06 -62.43
C ILE A 9 10.32 0.54 -61.37
N ALA A 10 9.91 1.67 -60.78
CA ALA A 10 10.57 2.22 -59.60
C ALA A 10 10.03 1.49 -58.37
N ALA A 11 10.87 0.67 -57.71
CA ALA A 11 10.58 0.06 -56.42
C ALA A 11 10.74 1.13 -55.32
N VAL A 12 9.64 1.54 -54.74
CA VAL A 12 9.64 2.36 -53.54
C VAL A 12 9.88 1.42 -52.33
N VAL A 13 11.11 1.41 -51.83
CA VAL A 13 11.44 0.77 -50.56
C VAL A 13 10.96 1.71 -49.44
N ALA A 14 9.82 1.40 -48.82
CA ALA A 14 9.39 2.06 -47.61
C ALA A 14 10.31 1.58 -46.46
N LEU A 15 11.28 2.39 -46.07
CA LEU A 15 11.99 2.24 -44.81
C LEU A 15 10.99 2.56 -43.68
N SER A 16 10.38 1.53 -43.10
CA SER A 16 9.75 1.65 -41.77
C SER A 16 10.88 1.85 -40.76
N ALA A 17 11.18 3.11 -40.44
CA ALA A 17 11.99 3.45 -39.29
C ALA A 17 11.19 3.02 -38.05
N SER A 18 11.51 1.86 -37.48
CA SER A 18 11.12 1.51 -36.12
C SER A 18 11.75 2.56 -35.21
N MET A 19 11.01 3.61 -34.87
CA MET A 19 11.39 4.48 -33.78
C MET A 19 11.34 3.61 -32.52
N THR A 20 12.49 3.12 -32.09
CA THR A 20 12.70 2.67 -30.72
C THR A 20 12.53 3.92 -29.87
N THR A 21 11.29 4.19 -29.44
CA THR A 21 11.07 5.12 -28.34
C THR A 21 11.73 4.47 -27.13
N TYR A 22 12.91 4.95 -26.76
CA TYR A 22 13.45 4.66 -25.43
C TYR A 22 12.36 5.12 -24.46
N ALA A 23 11.72 4.16 -23.78
CA ALA A 23 10.81 4.51 -22.72
C ALA A 23 11.63 5.27 -21.67
N GLU A 24 11.22 6.50 -21.40
CA GLU A 24 11.92 7.34 -20.44
C GLU A 24 11.90 6.69 -19.05
N LYS A 25 12.95 6.92 -18.28
CA LYS A 25 13.07 6.43 -16.91
C LYS A 25 11.90 6.93 -16.06
N VAL A 26 11.24 6.02 -15.33
CA VAL A 26 10.16 6.31 -14.38
C VAL A 26 10.62 6.04 -12.96
N ASN A 27 10.44 7.00 -12.06
CA ASN A 27 10.79 6.88 -10.66
C ASN A 27 9.54 6.55 -9.84
N ILE A 28 9.48 5.32 -9.30
CA ILE A 28 8.37 4.82 -8.47
C ILE A 28 8.77 4.93 -7.00
N GLY A 29 7.94 5.58 -6.20
CA GLY A 29 8.13 5.66 -4.75
C GLY A 29 7.88 4.31 -4.07
N ASP A 30 8.72 3.95 -3.10
CA ASP A 30 8.47 2.83 -2.20
C ASP A 30 8.15 3.34 -0.79
N PRO A 31 6.88 3.30 -0.37
CA PRO A 31 6.46 3.84 0.92
C PRO A 31 6.78 2.93 2.12
N GLY A 32 7.42 1.78 1.91
CA GLY A 32 8.08 0.97 2.93
C GLY A 32 7.21 -0.02 3.71
N TRP A 33 5.95 -0.26 3.32
CA TRP A 33 5.22 -1.45 3.79
C TRP A 33 5.28 -2.56 2.75
N THR A 34 5.28 -3.81 3.22
CA THR A 34 5.65 -4.96 2.38
C THR A 34 4.80 -5.10 1.13
N GLY A 35 3.48 -4.87 1.22
CA GLY A 35 2.58 -4.92 0.06
C GLY A 35 2.96 -3.89 -1.00
N ALA A 36 3.22 -2.65 -0.61
CA ALA A 36 3.60 -1.59 -1.56
C ALA A 36 4.97 -1.85 -2.18
N THR A 37 5.95 -2.32 -1.41
CA THR A 37 7.26 -2.71 -1.95
C THR A 37 7.10 -3.80 -3.01
N ALA A 38 6.27 -4.81 -2.75
CA ALA A 38 6.01 -5.89 -3.71
C ALA A 38 5.30 -5.37 -4.97
N ILE A 39 4.29 -4.50 -4.83
CA ILE A 39 3.59 -3.87 -5.96
C ILE A 39 4.52 -2.97 -6.76
N ALA A 40 5.35 -2.14 -6.11
CA ALA A 40 6.32 -1.29 -6.79
C ALA A 40 7.30 -2.11 -7.66
N ASN A 41 7.74 -3.27 -7.14
CA ASN A 41 8.59 -4.20 -7.90
C ASN A 41 7.82 -4.88 -9.05
N LEU A 42 6.54 -5.21 -8.86
CA LEU A 42 5.71 -5.76 -9.94
C LEU A 42 5.50 -4.74 -11.06
N LEU A 43 5.16 -3.49 -10.72
CA LEU A 43 5.06 -2.41 -11.72
C LEU A 43 6.39 -2.20 -12.44
N SER A 44 7.50 -2.21 -11.69
CA SER A 44 8.84 -2.11 -12.26
C SER A 44 9.14 -3.25 -13.23
N ALA A 45 8.85 -4.50 -12.86
CA ALA A 45 9.10 -5.66 -13.70
C ALA A 45 8.26 -5.63 -15.01
N VAL A 46 6.97 -5.25 -14.94
CA VAL A 46 6.14 -5.10 -16.14
C VAL A 46 6.71 -4.00 -17.05
N ILE A 47 7.06 -2.84 -16.52
CA ILE A 47 7.60 -1.72 -17.29
C ILE A 47 8.93 -2.11 -17.94
N THR A 48 9.84 -2.76 -17.21
CA THR A 48 11.16 -3.10 -17.73
C THR A 48 11.12 -4.28 -18.71
N ASP A 49 10.45 -5.37 -18.35
CA ASP A 49 10.55 -6.64 -19.05
C ASP A 49 9.55 -6.73 -20.22
N LYS A 50 8.38 -6.05 -20.12
CA LYS A 50 7.33 -6.10 -21.16
C LYS A 50 7.22 -4.82 -21.99
N MET A 51 7.50 -3.66 -21.40
CA MET A 51 7.34 -2.37 -22.09
C MET A 51 8.69 -1.77 -22.55
N GLY A 52 9.83 -2.35 -22.09
CA GLY A 52 11.18 -1.87 -22.47
C GLY A 52 11.55 -0.52 -21.82
N GLY A 53 10.87 -0.15 -20.73
CA GLY A 53 11.16 1.06 -19.96
C GLY A 53 12.31 0.88 -18.97
N GLU A 54 12.72 1.99 -18.34
CA GLU A 54 13.65 2.00 -17.22
C GLU A 54 12.93 2.47 -15.95
N VAL A 55 13.15 1.78 -14.83
CA VAL A 55 12.53 2.14 -13.55
C VAL A 55 13.57 2.27 -12.45
N GLU A 56 13.42 3.30 -11.62
CA GLU A 56 14.11 3.41 -10.33
C GLU A 56 13.07 3.36 -9.19
N LEU A 57 13.30 2.49 -8.21
CA LEU A 57 12.52 2.46 -6.98
C LEU A 57 13.16 3.40 -5.94
N VAL A 58 12.41 4.38 -5.47
CA VAL A 58 12.89 5.44 -4.57
C VAL A 58 12.22 5.31 -3.20
N PRO A 59 12.93 4.87 -2.15
CA PRO A 59 12.37 4.79 -0.81
C PRO A 59 11.92 6.15 -0.28
N GLY A 60 10.75 6.21 0.35
CA GLY A 60 10.25 7.44 0.97
C GLY A 60 8.91 7.23 1.68
N ASN A 61 8.63 8.00 2.73
CA ASN A 61 7.30 7.98 3.33
C ASN A 61 6.28 8.74 2.46
N ASN A 62 4.99 8.63 2.77
CA ASN A 62 3.92 9.29 2.02
C ASN A 62 4.17 10.79 1.79
N THR A 63 4.61 11.51 2.82
CA THR A 63 4.87 12.96 2.70
C THR A 63 5.96 13.27 1.67
N ALA A 64 7.03 12.48 1.66
CA ALA A 64 8.13 12.64 0.69
C ALA A 64 7.67 12.31 -0.74
N ILE A 65 6.95 11.18 -0.91
CA ILE A 65 6.47 10.73 -2.22
C ILE A 65 5.48 11.73 -2.82
N TYR A 66 4.43 12.10 -2.09
CA TYR A 66 3.46 13.09 -2.58
C TYR A 66 4.09 14.47 -2.81
N GLY A 67 5.02 14.88 -1.95
CA GLY A 67 5.76 16.13 -2.14
C GLY A 67 6.63 16.13 -3.39
N ALA A 68 7.25 15.00 -3.75
CA ALA A 68 8.02 14.87 -4.99
C ALA A 68 7.12 14.88 -6.23
N ILE A 69 5.99 14.16 -6.20
CA ILE A 69 4.98 14.18 -7.26
C ILE A 69 4.47 15.61 -7.49
N ASP A 70 4.12 16.34 -6.43
CA ASP A 70 3.62 17.71 -6.53
C ASP A 70 4.62 18.69 -7.15
N ARG A 71 5.92 18.51 -6.86
CA ARG A 71 6.98 19.34 -7.46
C ARG A 71 7.18 19.08 -8.96
N SER A 72 6.72 17.95 -9.48
CA SER A 72 6.79 17.57 -10.91
C SER A 72 8.20 17.69 -11.53
N LYS A 73 9.25 17.36 -10.75
CA LYS A 73 10.66 17.41 -11.19
C LYS A 73 11.23 16.06 -11.56
N GLY A 74 10.40 15.01 -11.58
CA GLY A 74 10.82 13.65 -11.89
C GLY A 74 11.58 12.93 -10.79
N GLU A 75 11.68 13.49 -9.57
CA GLU A 75 12.36 12.85 -8.42
C GLU A 75 11.63 11.55 -8.02
N ILE A 76 10.32 11.61 -7.88
CA ILE A 76 9.38 10.49 -7.76
C ILE A 76 8.15 10.88 -8.57
N GLU A 77 7.70 9.99 -9.44
CA GLU A 77 6.59 10.24 -10.35
C GLU A 77 5.36 9.39 -10.03
N VAL A 78 5.53 8.27 -9.32
CA VAL A 78 4.48 7.29 -9.06
C VAL A 78 4.42 6.93 -7.59
N HIS A 79 3.21 6.88 -7.04
CA HIS A 79 2.90 6.22 -5.77
C HIS A 79 2.18 4.90 -6.09
N PRO A 80 2.77 3.73 -5.78
CA PRO A 80 2.25 2.45 -6.24
C PRO A 80 1.01 1.97 -5.48
N ASP A 81 0.71 2.54 -4.30
CA ASP A 81 -0.20 1.89 -3.34
C ASP A 81 -0.91 2.92 -2.44
N ILE A 82 -1.88 3.66 -3.03
CA ILE A 82 -2.64 4.74 -2.36
C ILE A 82 -3.89 4.17 -1.70
N TRP A 83 -3.90 4.10 -0.38
CA TRP A 83 -5.02 3.60 0.43
C TRP A 83 -6.02 4.71 0.76
N LEU A 84 -7.19 4.69 0.11
CA LEU A 84 -8.25 5.66 0.38
C LEU A 84 -9.33 5.05 1.32
N PRO A 85 -9.84 5.84 2.28
CA PRO A 85 -9.62 7.28 2.48
C PRO A 85 -8.42 7.66 3.36
N ASN A 86 -7.57 6.73 3.82
CA ASN A 86 -6.45 7.05 4.75
C ASN A 86 -5.57 8.19 4.22
N GLN A 87 -5.24 8.15 2.92
CA GLN A 87 -4.38 9.14 2.27
C GLN A 87 -5.17 10.27 1.58
N GLN A 88 -6.46 10.37 1.86
CA GLN A 88 -7.35 11.34 1.20
C GLN A 88 -6.92 12.80 1.40
N ALA A 89 -6.22 13.12 2.48
CA ALA A 89 -5.69 14.47 2.70
C ALA A 89 -4.68 14.90 1.64
N TYR A 90 -3.93 13.95 1.04
CA TYR A 90 -3.02 14.23 -0.06
C TYR A 90 -3.76 14.31 -1.39
N THR A 91 -4.65 13.34 -1.66
CA THR A 91 -5.36 13.31 -2.94
C THR A 91 -6.34 14.47 -3.09
N ASN A 92 -7.02 14.90 -2.02
CA ASN A 92 -7.89 16.09 -2.01
C ASN A 92 -7.15 17.40 -2.26
N ASP A 93 -5.85 17.45 -1.98
CA ASP A 93 -5.00 18.61 -2.28
C ASP A 93 -4.48 18.56 -3.73
N LEU A 94 -3.89 17.42 -4.13
CA LEU A 94 -3.10 17.34 -5.36
C LEU A 94 -3.94 17.04 -6.61
N VAL A 95 -5.06 16.29 -6.49
CA VAL A 95 -5.91 15.98 -7.65
C VAL A 95 -6.61 17.24 -8.20
N PRO A 96 -7.27 18.09 -7.36
CA PRO A 96 -7.85 19.33 -7.84
C PRO A 96 -6.80 20.34 -8.34
N LYS A 97 -5.58 20.29 -7.78
CA LYS A 97 -4.45 21.12 -8.23
C LYS A 97 -3.93 20.69 -9.61
N GLY A 98 -4.30 19.48 -10.06
CA GLY A 98 -3.88 18.94 -11.35
C GLY A 98 -2.43 18.43 -11.38
N THR A 99 -1.82 18.14 -10.22
CA THR A 99 -0.46 17.61 -10.12
C THR A 99 -0.43 16.09 -9.90
N LEU A 100 -1.56 15.49 -9.47
CA LEU A 100 -1.73 14.05 -9.25
C LEU A 100 -2.93 13.53 -10.03
N LYS A 101 -2.77 12.36 -10.64
CA LYS A 101 -3.85 11.52 -11.18
C LYS A 101 -3.89 10.21 -10.41
N LEU A 102 -5.05 9.57 -10.41
CA LEU A 102 -5.28 8.27 -9.79
C LEU A 102 -5.75 7.28 -10.85
N SER A 103 -5.30 6.04 -10.74
CA SER A 103 -5.79 4.93 -11.56
C SER A 103 -7.25 4.60 -11.23
N SER A 104 -7.84 3.72 -12.02
CA SER A 104 -8.98 2.90 -11.59
C SER A 104 -8.65 2.15 -10.29
N LEU A 105 -9.65 1.50 -9.67
CA LEU A 105 -9.45 0.65 -8.51
C LEU A 105 -8.47 -0.49 -8.84
N SER A 106 -7.34 -0.57 -8.12
CA SER A 106 -6.38 -1.66 -8.30
C SER A 106 -6.78 -2.89 -7.49
N TYR A 107 -7.22 -2.70 -6.25
CA TYR A 107 -7.76 -3.75 -5.38
C TYR A 107 -8.45 -3.14 -4.14
N GLU A 108 -9.15 -3.99 -3.38
CA GLU A 108 -9.81 -3.58 -2.14
C GLU A 108 -9.03 -4.03 -0.91
N GLY A 109 -9.13 -3.25 0.17
CA GLY A 109 -8.52 -3.54 1.46
C GLY A 109 -9.49 -3.42 2.62
N ASN A 110 -9.17 -4.14 3.69
CA ASN A 110 -9.84 -4.04 4.99
C ASN A 110 -8.80 -3.88 6.09
N GLN A 111 -9.12 -3.14 7.14
CA GLN A 111 -8.22 -2.92 8.26
C GLN A 111 -8.97 -2.93 9.59
N GLY A 112 -8.24 -3.20 10.66
CA GLY A 112 -8.75 -3.31 12.01
C GLY A 112 -7.63 -3.61 13.01
N TYR A 113 -7.97 -4.30 14.06
CA TYR A 113 -7.04 -4.64 15.15
C TYR A 113 -7.02 -6.13 15.38
N CYS A 114 -5.83 -6.67 15.58
CA CYS A 114 -5.61 -8.11 15.76
C CYS A 114 -4.86 -8.42 17.04
N VAL A 115 -5.10 -9.63 17.50
CA VAL A 115 -4.28 -10.35 18.49
C VAL A 115 -4.05 -11.77 17.99
N SER A 116 -3.13 -12.55 18.61
CA SER A 116 -3.02 -13.98 18.28
C SER A 116 -4.29 -14.73 18.66
N GLN A 117 -4.61 -15.78 17.93
CA GLN A 117 -5.80 -16.61 18.17
C GLN A 117 -5.78 -17.25 19.55
N ASP A 118 -4.59 -17.69 20.02
CA ASP A 118 -4.45 -18.33 21.32
C ASP A 118 -4.64 -17.31 22.46
N PHE A 119 -4.05 -16.13 22.37
CA PHE A 119 -4.26 -15.06 23.34
C PHE A 119 -5.73 -14.61 23.39
N ALA A 120 -6.40 -14.52 22.22
CA ALA A 120 -7.81 -14.21 22.16
C ALA A 120 -8.68 -15.25 22.90
N LYS A 121 -8.36 -16.56 22.73
CA LYS A 121 -9.06 -17.65 23.41
C LYS A 121 -8.79 -17.66 24.91
N GLU A 122 -7.52 -17.57 25.31
CA GLU A 122 -7.09 -17.59 26.71
C GLU A 122 -7.73 -16.48 27.52
N MET A 123 -7.70 -15.26 26.98
CA MET A 123 -8.21 -14.06 27.66
C MET A 123 -9.66 -13.74 27.29
N ASN A 124 -10.31 -14.59 26.48
CA ASN A 124 -11.69 -14.38 25.99
C ASN A 124 -11.88 -12.98 25.37
N ILE A 125 -10.98 -12.62 24.41
CA ILE A 125 -10.97 -11.35 23.69
C ILE A 125 -11.72 -11.53 22.36
N THR A 126 -12.75 -10.72 22.13
CA THR A 126 -13.55 -10.72 20.89
C THR A 126 -13.70 -9.34 20.27
N SER A 127 -13.57 -8.30 21.10
CA SER A 127 -13.79 -6.90 20.74
C SER A 127 -12.55 -6.06 21.08
N ILE A 128 -12.38 -4.96 20.36
CA ILE A 128 -11.35 -3.95 20.64
C ILE A 128 -11.46 -3.43 22.09
N PHE A 129 -12.67 -3.38 22.67
CA PHE A 129 -12.89 -2.92 24.03
C PHE A 129 -12.39 -3.90 25.09
N ASP A 130 -12.26 -5.19 24.77
CA ASP A 130 -11.71 -6.18 25.67
C ASP A 130 -10.23 -5.92 25.98
N LEU A 131 -9.51 -5.21 25.10
CA LEU A 131 -8.11 -4.83 25.32
C LEU A 131 -7.94 -3.91 26.53
N GLY A 132 -8.98 -3.15 26.91
CA GLY A 132 -8.95 -2.25 28.07
C GLY A 132 -9.23 -2.94 29.41
N ARG A 133 -9.48 -4.26 29.46
CA ARG A 133 -9.63 -4.99 30.73
C ARG A 133 -8.30 -5.07 31.47
N PRO A 134 -8.26 -4.80 32.80
CA PRO A 134 -7.00 -4.73 33.56
C PRO A 134 -6.10 -5.97 33.40
N GLU A 135 -6.68 -7.17 33.37
CA GLU A 135 -5.95 -8.43 33.19
C GLU A 135 -5.36 -8.57 31.78
N VAL A 136 -6.03 -8.01 30.76
CA VAL A 136 -5.55 -8.01 29.36
C VAL A 136 -4.44 -6.98 29.20
N VAL A 137 -4.60 -5.79 29.77
CA VAL A 137 -3.55 -4.75 29.83
C VAL A 137 -2.28 -5.31 30.45
N ALA A 138 -2.40 -5.97 31.63
CA ALA A 138 -1.26 -6.58 32.31
C ALA A 138 -0.58 -7.69 31.50
N ALA A 139 -1.35 -8.48 30.72
CA ALA A 139 -0.82 -9.52 29.86
C ALA A 139 -0.11 -8.97 28.60
N MET A 140 -0.37 -7.72 28.23
CA MET A 140 0.28 -7.02 27.11
C MET A 140 1.41 -6.09 27.56
N ASP A 141 1.66 -5.95 28.86
CA ASP A 141 2.76 -5.15 29.42
C ASP A 141 4.08 -5.94 29.35
N SER A 142 4.83 -5.76 28.26
CA SER A 142 6.05 -6.54 28.03
C SER A 142 7.31 -5.89 28.62
N ASP A 143 7.28 -4.61 28.92
CA ASP A 143 8.41 -3.88 29.51
C ASP A 143 8.27 -3.59 31.01
N GLY A 144 7.13 -3.92 31.61
CA GLY A 144 6.86 -3.78 33.04
C GLY A 144 6.54 -2.34 33.48
N ASN A 145 6.11 -1.49 32.54
CA ASN A 145 5.78 -0.10 32.85
C ASN A 145 4.32 0.09 33.35
N GLY A 146 3.55 -0.99 33.43
CA GLY A 146 2.15 -1.00 33.87
C GLY A 146 1.14 -0.67 32.77
N LYS A 147 1.57 -0.67 31.48
CA LYS A 147 0.71 -0.40 30.33
C LYS A 147 0.79 -1.51 29.31
N GLY A 148 -0.34 -1.80 28.66
CA GLY A 148 -0.41 -2.76 27.57
C GLY A 148 0.03 -2.14 26.24
N GLU A 149 1.02 -2.72 25.59
CA GLU A 149 1.54 -2.24 24.31
C GLU A 149 0.60 -2.57 23.15
N PHE A 150 0.32 -1.56 22.33
CA PHE A 150 -0.50 -1.70 21.15
C PHE A 150 0.16 -1.02 19.94
N TRP A 151 0.60 -1.82 18.96
CA TRP A 151 1.18 -1.26 17.75
C TRP A 151 0.11 -0.64 16.85
N ILE A 152 0.23 0.65 16.57
CA ILE A 152 -0.75 1.43 15.82
C ILE A 152 -0.34 1.75 14.39
N GLY A 153 0.85 1.35 13.96
CA GLY A 153 1.42 1.62 12.62
C GLY A 153 2.82 2.18 12.68
N ALA A 154 3.40 2.45 11.53
CA ALA A 154 4.70 3.09 11.40
C ALA A 154 4.58 4.61 11.29
N ASP A 155 5.66 5.32 11.61
CA ASP A 155 5.75 6.75 11.37
C ASP A 155 5.57 7.08 9.87
N GLY A 156 4.83 8.14 9.59
CA GLY A 156 4.50 8.55 8.22
C GLY A 156 3.30 7.80 7.61
N TRP A 157 2.75 6.79 8.28
CA TRP A 157 1.51 6.16 7.85
C TRP A 157 0.29 7.00 8.25
N ALA A 158 -0.58 7.27 7.28
CA ALA A 158 -1.83 7.98 7.56
C ALA A 158 -2.76 7.16 8.49
N SER A 159 -2.73 5.82 8.38
CA SER A 159 -3.45 4.91 9.27
C SER A 159 -2.95 4.98 10.72
N ALA A 160 -1.65 5.19 10.95
CA ALA A 160 -1.14 5.32 12.31
C ALA A 160 -1.76 6.52 13.04
N ASN A 161 -2.01 7.63 12.34
CA ASN A 161 -2.70 8.79 12.89
C ASN A 161 -4.18 8.48 13.20
N VAL A 162 -4.85 7.72 12.31
CA VAL A 162 -6.24 7.25 12.56
C VAL A 162 -6.28 6.39 13.82
N ASN A 163 -5.36 5.44 13.94
CA ASN A 163 -5.30 4.51 15.07
C ASN A 163 -4.98 5.21 16.38
N GLU A 164 -4.14 6.25 16.37
CA GLU A 164 -3.86 7.06 17.57
C GLU A 164 -5.12 7.78 18.08
N VAL A 165 -5.93 8.31 17.15
CA VAL A 165 -7.23 8.91 17.51
C VAL A 165 -8.21 7.85 18.01
N LYS A 166 -8.28 6.67 17.37
CA LYS A 166 -9.17 5.56 17.80
C LYS A 166 -8.82 5.04 19.19
N VAL A 167 -7.53 4.88 19.53
CA VAL A 167 -7.11 4.44 20.86
C VAL A 167 -7.62 5.40 21.93
N ARG A 168 -7.60 6.72 21.68
CA ARG A 168 -8.21 7.73 22.54
C ARG A 168 -9.74 7.61 22.59
N ASP A 169 -10.39 7.58 21.42
CA ASP A 169 -11.85 7.68 21.34
C ASP A 169 -12.57 6.38 21.75
N TYR A 170 -11.85 5.24 21.70
CA TYR A 170 -12.26 3.98 22.30
C TYR A 170 -11.94 3.89 23.81
N GLN A 171 -11.41 4.97 24.42
CA GLN A 171 -11.03 5.07 25.83
C GLN A 171 -9.95 4.06 26.26
N LEU A 172 -9.18 3.55 25.31
CA LEU A 172 -8.12 2.57 25.60
C LEU A 172 -6.91 3.21 26.30
N LEU A 173 -6.63 4.51 26.05
CA LEU A 173 -5.59 5.25 26.78
C LEU A 173 -5.89 5.29 28.29
N ASP A 174 -7.13 5.61 28.66
CA ASP A 174 -7.57 5.69 30.06
C ASP A 174 -7.59 4.31 30.73
N ALA A 175 -7.75 3.25 29.92
CA ALA A 175 -7.68 1.86 30.39
C ALA A 175 -6.23 1.34 30.53
N GLY A 176 -5.21 2.11 30.18
CA GLY A 176 -3.81 1.74 30.32
C GLY A 176 -3.16 1.15 29.08
N ILE A 177 -3.74 1.33 27.90
CA ILE A 177 -3.10 0.94 26.62
C ILE A 177 -2.12 2.03 26.17
N GLU A 178 -0.91 1.62 25.81
CA GLU A 178 0.13 2.46 25.23
C GLU A 178 0.25 2.25 23.72
N PRO A 179 -0.08 3.26 22.89
CA PRO A 179 0.09 3.16 21.44
C PRO A 179 1.56 3.22 21.05
N ILE A 180 2.04 2.20 20.34
CA ILE A 180 3.43 2.08 19.88
C ILE A 180 3.51 2.31 18.36
N ARG A 181 4.46 3.14 17.91
CA ARG A 181 4.83 3.30 16.52
C ARG A 181 6.18 2.64 16.26
N ALA A 182 6.25 1.77 15.26
CA ALA A 182 7.47 1.12 14.83
C ALA A 182 7.34 0.67 13.38
N ALA A 183 8.47 0.38 12.72
CA ALA A 183 8.46 -0.19 11.37
C ALA A 183 7.70 -1.53 11.35
N GLU A 184 7.04 -1.84 10.24
CA GLU A 184 6.22 -3.05 10.08
C GLU A 184 7.02 -4.35 10.34
N ALA A 185 8.28 -4.40 9.90
CA ALA A 185 9.14 -5.55 10.14
C ALA A 185 9.38 -5.79 11.65
N VAL A 186 9.50 -4.72 12.45
CA VAL A 186 9.63 -4.80 13.92
C VAL A 186 8.34 -5.35 14.52
N LYS A 187 7.18 -4.85 14.09
CA LYS A 187 5.87 -5.36 14.50
C LYS A 187 5.72 -6.86 14.17
N ASN A 188 6.05 -7.27 12.96
CA ASN A 188 5.94 -8.67 12.54
C ASN A 188 6.82 -9.58 13.42
N ALA A 189 8.06 -9.17 13.70
CA ALA A 189 8.95 -9.91 14.61
C ALA A 189 8.38 -9.99 16.03
N ARG A 190 7.81 -8.89 16.54
CA ARG A 190 7.19 -8.86 17.87
C ARG A 190 5.96 -9.75 17.98
N VAL A 191 5.10 -9.78 16.94
CA VAL A 191 3.95 -10.69 16.89
C VAL A 191 4.39 -12.16 16.99
N LEU A 192 5.40 -12.56 16.21
CA LEU A 192 5.90 -13.94 16.23
C LEU A 192 6.59 -14.29 17.57
N ASP A 193 7.32 -13.36 18.16
CA ASP A 193 7.98 -13.54 19.46
C ASP A 193 6.95 -13.68 20.59
N SER A 194 5.92 -12.82 20.60
CA SER A 194 4.85 -12.89 21.62
C SER A 194 4.09 -14.22 21.55
N ILE A 195 3.73 -14.69 20.33
CA ILE A 195 3.10 -16.01 20.16
C ILE A 195 3.98 -17.12 20.68
N LYS A 196 5.28 -17.10 20.36
CA LYS A 196 6.24 -18.12 20.81
C LYS A 196 6.39 -18.15 22.33
N LYS A 197 6.27 -17.00 22.99
CA LYS A 197 6.39 -16.85 24.45
C LYS A 197 5.07 -17.04 25.20
N GLY A 198 3.94 -17.09 24.51
CA GLY A 198 2.61 -17.06 25.12
C GLY A 198 2.27 -15.70 25.73
N GLU A 199 2.86 -14.61 25.23
CA GLU A 199 2.61 -13.24 25.69
C GLU A 199 1.49 -12.58 24.87
N GLY A 200 0.75 -11.65 25.49
CA GLY A 200 -0.22 -10.83 24.79
C GLY A 200 0.45 -9.77 23.93
N TYR A 201 -0.09 -9.53 22.74
CA TYR A 201 0.29 -8.39 21.90
C TYR A 201 -0.85 -7.99 20.99
N ALA A 202 -1.26 -6.72 21.03
CA ALA A 202 -2.27 -6.16 20.15
C ALA A 202 -1.62 -5.32 19.06
N PHE A 203 -2.17 -5.36 17.84
CA PHE A 203 -1.60 -4.63 16.74
C PHE A 203 -2.65 -4.26 15.68
N TYR A 204 -2.45 -3.13 15.04
CA TYR A 204 -3.14 -2.78 13.81
C TYR A 204 -2.82 -3.80 12.72
N CYS A 205 -3.85 -4.34 12.10
CA CYS A 205 -3.75 -5.32 11.04
C CYS A 205 -4.64 -4.92 9.85
N TYR A 206 -4.29 -5.41 8.68
CA TYR A 206 -5.02 -5.14 7.45
C TYR A 206 -4.94 -6.31 6.47
N LYS A 207 -5.85 -6.35 5.52
CA LYS A 207 -5.83 -7.26 4.36
C LYS A 207 -5.83 -6.42 3.10
N PRO A 208 -5.08 -6.82 2.08
CA PRO A 208 -4.15 -7.96 2.05
C PRO A 208 -2.86 -7.71 2.85
N HIS A 209 -2.29 -8.74 3.49
CA HIS A 209 -1.03 -8.67 4.23
C HIS A 209 -0.47 -10.07 4.54
N ALA A 210 0.85 -10.19 4.58
CA ALA A 210 1.56 -11.45 4.86
C ALA A 210 1.24 -12.05 6.24
N ILE A 211 0.87 -11.25 7.23
CA ILE A 211 0.64 -11.69 8.62
C ILE A 211 -0.37 -12.85 8.71
N TRP A 212 -1.34 -12.88 7.81
CA TRP A 212 -2.38 -13.91 7.76
C TRP A 212 -1.86 -15.31 7.38
N GLY A 213 -0.70 -15.36 6.72
CA GLY A 213 0.02 -16.61 6.45
C GLY A 213 1.19 -16.88 7.42
N MET A 214 1.58 -15.87 8.23
CA MET A 214 2.70 -16.00 9.17
C MET A 214 2.27 -16.53 10.53
N ALA A 215 1.05 -16.23 10.96
CA ALA A 215 0.58 -16.51 12.31
C ALA A 215 -0.94 -16.66 12.36
N ASP A 216 -1.42 -17.46 13.28
CA ASP A 216 -2.84 -17.56 13.59
C ASP A 216 -3.27 -16.32 14.38
N VAL A 217 -3.85 -15.37 13.67
CA VAL A 217 -4.33 -14.11 14.25
C VAL A 217 -5.82 -13.92 13.99
N VAL A 218 -6.48 -13.21 14.88
CA VAL A 218 -7.90 -12.87 14.76
C VAL A 218 -8.08 -11.35 14.78
N MET A 219 -8.93 -10.88 13.87
CA MET A 219 -9.34 -9.47 13.85
C MET A 219 -10.49 -9.27 14.84
N LEU A 220 -10.29 -8.33 15.74
CA LEU A 220 -11.26 -7.97 16.77
C LEU A 220 -12.45 -7.21 16.18
N THR A 221 -13.61 -7.37 16.80
CA THR A 221 -14.79 -6.59 16.42
C THR A 221 -14.65 -5.14 16.89
N GLU A 222 -15.13 -4.22 16.07
CA GLU A 222 -15.26 -2.79 16.34
C GLU A 222 -16.70 -2.36 16.10
N PRO A 223 -17.16 -1.21 16.65
CA PRO A 223 -18.44 -0.61 16.27
C PRO A 223 -18.50 -0.45 14.74
N THR A 224 -19.63 -0.82 14.13
CA THR A 224 -19.85 -0.71 12.69
C THR A 224 -19.49 0.68 12.21
N HIS A 225 -18.94 0.77 10.97
CA HIS A 225 -18.60 2.05 10.36
C HIS A 225 -19.80 3.00 10.36
N ASP A 226 -19.56 4.18 10.89
CA ASP A 226 -20.54 5.25 11.02
C ASP A 226 -19.87 6.57 10.62
N PRO A 227 -20.24 7.18 9.47
CA PRO A 227 -19.64 8.43 9.03
C PRO A 227 -19.77 9.58 10.01
N ASP A 228 -20.83 9.60 10.83
CA ASP A 228 -21.04 10.64 11.85
C ASP A 228 -20.09 10.48 13.05
N LYS A 229 -19.50 9.29 13.20
CA LYS A 229 -18.49 8.95 14.21
C LYS A 229 -17.09 8.79 13.63
N TYR A 230 -16.88 9.26 12.41
CA TYR A 230 -15.61 9.12 11.70
C TYR A 230 -15.18 10.45 11.07
N LYS A 231 -14.66 11.35 11.88
CA LYS A 231 -14.06 12.61 11.43
C LYS A 231 -12.56 12.57 11.63
N MET A 232 -11.81 12.25 10.62
CA MET A 232 -10.33 12.22 10.68
C MET A 232 -9.74 13.41 9.96
N ILE A 233 -8.89 14.16 10.66
CA ILE A 233 -8.07 15.25 10.13
C ILE A 233 -6.61 14.77 10.19
N GLN A 234 -5.90 14.82 9.06
CA GLN A 234 -4.49 14.41 9.06
C GLN A 234 -3.55 15.57 9.46
N PRO A 235 -2.39 15.29 10.07
CA PRO A 235 -1.42 16.33 10.50
C PRO A 235 -1.02 17.30 9.40
N LYS A 236 -0.98 16.83 8.13
CA LYS A 236 -0.71 17.67 6.95
C LYS A 236 -1.74 18.79 6.80
N THR A 237 -2.98 18.55 7.23
CA THR A 237 -4.09 19.48 7.02
C THR A 237 -4.22 20.50 8.16
N ASP A 238 -3.97 20.08 9.40
CA ASP A 238 -4.15 20.93 10.58
C ASP A 238 -3.21 20.47 11.71
N ALA A 239 -2.46 21.42 12.30
CA ALA A 239 -1.56 21.13 13.43
C ALA A 239 -2.29 20.63 14.68
N ASP A 240 -3.55 21.02 14.88
CA ASP A 240 -4.41 20.55 15.97
C ASP A 240 -5.20 19.28 15.62
N TRP A 241 -4.81 18.55 14.58
CA TRP A 241 -5.49 17.39 14.02
C TRP A 241 -5.98 16.40 15.07
N TYR A 242 -5.13 16.07 16.05
CA TYR A 242 -5.45 15.10 17.09
C TYR A 242 -6.65 15.53 17.94
N LYS A 243 -6.71 16.80 18.33
CA LYS A 243 -7.80 17.36 19.14
C LYS A 243 -9.10 17.53 18.34
N LYS A 244 -8.99 17.85 17.05
CA LYS A 244 -10.12 18.13 16.15
C LYS A 244 -10.70 16.90 15.48
N SER A 245 -9.96 15.77 15.51
CA SER A 245 -10.42 14.48 14.99
C SER A 245 -11.27 13.75 16.02
N TYR A 246 -12.22 12.95 15.51
CA TYR A 246 -13.05 12.04 16.29
C TYR A 246 -13.31 10.77 15.48
N VAL A 247 -12.85 9.60 15.97
CA VAL A 247 -12.97 8.32 15.26
C VAL A 247 -13.36 7.22 16.24
N ALA A 248 -14.66 7.01 16.39
CA ALA A 248 -15.26 6.03 17.31
C ALA A 248 -16.05 4.94 16.59
N SER A 249 -15.68 4.61 15.36
CA SER A 249 -16.25 3.51 14.59
C SER A 249 -15.18 2.86 13.70
N LYS A 250 -15.47 1.64 13.21
CA LYS A 250 -14.63 0.90 12.29
C LYS A 250 -14.35 1.71 11.03
N ASP A 251 -13.21 1.45 10.40
CA ASP A 251 -12.91 2.00 9.08
C ASP A 251 -13.90 1.51 8.01
N ALA A 252 -14.17 2.36 7.02
CA ALA A 252 -14.77 1.91 5.77
C ALA A 252 -13.78 0.98 5.03
N LEU A 253 -14.29 0.18 4.10
CA LEU A 253 -13.45 -0.55 3.15
C LEU A 253 -12.50 0.41 2.45
N LYS A 254 -11.31 -0.08 2.12
CA LYS A 254 -10.29 0.69 1.47
C LYS A 254 -10.29 0.42 -0.02
N ASN A 255 -10.23 1.49 -0.80
CA ASN A 255 -9.97 1.44 -2.22
C ASN A 255 -8.49 1.78 -2.44
N ILE A 256 -7.75 0.86 -3.04
CA ILE A 256 -6.33 1.04 -3.28
C ILE A 256 -6.12 1.35 -4.77
N GLN A 257 -5.34 2.38 -5.05
CA GLN A 257 -5.10 2.91 -6.39
C GLN A 257 -3.62 3.23 -6.59
N ILE A 258 -3.16 3.22 -7.83
CA ILE A 258 -1.89 3.81 -8.23
C ILE A 258 -2.12 5.31 -8.45
N GLY A 259 -1.17 6.14 -8.03
CA GLY A 259 -1.19 7.57 -8.34
C GLY A 259 0.07 7.99 -9.08
N TRP A 260 -0.06 8.92 -10.02
CA TRP A 260 1.08 9.45 -10.76
C TRP A 260 1.02 10.96 -10.95
N GLY A 261 2.19 11.56 -11.08
CA GLY A 261 2.33 12.97 -11.46
C GLY A 261 1.86 13.19 -12.91
N THR A 262 1.08 14.24 -13.13
CA THR A 262 0.48 14.52 -14.46
C THR A 262 1.51 14.72 -15.57
N SER A 263 2.77 15.06 -15.23
CA SER A 263 3.88 15.10 -16.20
C SER A 263 4.13 13.75 -16.89
N LEU A 264 3.81 12.64 -16.24
CA LEU A 264 3.98 11.29 -16.79
C LEU A 264 3.04 11.02 -17.97
N GLU A 265 1.87 11.68 -18.03
CA GLU A 265 0.91 11.49 -19.14
C GLU A 265 1.50 11.90 -20.50
N GLY A 266 2.29 12.98 -20.52
CA GLY A 266 2.99 13.40 -21.75
C GLY A 266 4.31 12.66 -22.00
N LYS A 267 4.96 12.22 -20.93
CA LYS A 267 6.24 11.54 -20.95
C LYS A 267 6.12 10.06 -21.39
N SER A 268 5.15 9.33 -20.81
CA SER A 268 5.01 7.88 -21.01
C SER A 268 3.52 7.46 -21.00
N PRO A 269 2.73 7.83 -22.01
CA PRO A 269 1.28 7.56 -22.03
C PRO A 269 0.94 6.07 -21.97
N ALA A 270 1.77 5.20 -22.55
CA ALA A 270 1.55 3.75 -22.47
C ALA A 270 1.68 3.20 -21.05
N ILE A 271 2.59 3.76 -20.22
CA ILE A 271 2.71 3.37 -18.80
C ILE A 271 1.49 3.86 -18.03
N VAL A 272 0.97 5.04 -18.34
CA VAL A 272 -0.27 5.55 -17.72
C VAL A 272 -1.47 4.66 -18.06
N GLU A 273 -1.57 4.19 -19.30
CA GLU A 273 -2.60 3.23 -19.73
C GLU A 273 -2.48 1.91 -18.97
N PHE A 274 -1.26 1.38 -18.84
CA PHE A 274 -0.98 0.20 -18.02
C PHE A 274 -1.47 0.42 -16.57
N PHE A 275 -1.15 1.56 -15.93
CA PHE A 275 -1.61 1.84 -14.57
C PHE A 275 -3.14 1.89 -14.43
N ASN A 276 -3.85 2.37 -15.44
CA ASN A 276 -5.31 2.38 -15.43
C ASN A 276 -5.94 0.98 -15.57
N ASN A 277 -5.24 0.06 -16.22
CA ASN A 277 -5.70 -1.33 -16.42
C ASN A 277 -5.23 -2.27 -15.31
N PHE A 278 -4.27 -1.83 -14.48
CA PHE A 278 -3.66 -2.65 -13.44
C PHE A 278 -4.67 -3.02 -12.34
N GLN A 279 -4.90 -4.31 -12.16
CA GLN A 279 -5.78 -4.86 -11.13
C GLN A 279 -5.17 -6.14 -10.54
N LEU A 280 -5.26 -6.26 -9.22
CA LEU A 280 -4.86 -7.44 -8.47
C LEU A 280 -6.02 -7.92 -7.62
N THR A 281 -6.01 -9.20 -7.25
CA THR A 281 -6.83 -9.71 -6.18
C THR A 281 -6.14 -9.51 -4.82
N SER A 282 -6.92 -9.56 -3.74
CA SER A 282 -6.34 -9.55 -2.38
C SER A 282 -5.42 -10.74 -2.14
N ASP A 283 -5.66 -11.88 -2.81
CA ASP A 283 -4.81 -13.07 -2.69
C ASP A 283 -3.48 -12.87 -3.40
N ASP A 284 -3.45 -12.23 -4.57
CA ASP A 284 -2.21 -11.86 -5.27
C ASP A 284 -1.31 -10.98 -4.40
N VAL A 285 -1.87 -9.90 -3.83
CA VAL A 285 -1.10 -8.99 -2.97
C VAL A 285 -0.62 -9.68 -1.70
N SER A 286 -1.45 -10.56 -1.12
CA SER A 286 -1.07 -11.34 0.06
C SER A 286 0.06 -12.32 -0.24
N TRP A 287 0.00 -13.00 -1.40
CA TRP A 287 1.06 -13.90 -1.85
C TRP A 287 2.37 -13.16 -2.10
N LEU A 288 2.33 -12.06 -2.87
CA LEU A 288 3.50 -11.21 -3.12
C LEU A 288 4.15 -10.73 -1.81
N ALA A 289 3.33 -10.22 -0.88
CA ALA A 289 3.81 -9.76 0.40
C ALA A 289 4.38 -10.92 1.26
N TYR A 290 3.81 -12.11 1.19
CA TYR A 290 4.29 -13.29 1.91
C TYR A 290 5.65 -13.75 1.41
N GLU A 291 5.81 -13.87 0.10
CA GLU A 291 7.09 -14.28 -0.51
C GLU A 291 8.24 -13.33 -0.14
N VAL A 292 7.97 -12.03 -0.14
CA VAL A 292 8.96 -11.01 0.23
C VAL A 292 9.25 -11.00 1.73
N SER A 293 8.22 -11.00 2.59
CA SER A 293 8.42 -10.77 4.02
C SER A 293 8.69 -12.03 4.83
N VAL A 294 8.16 -13.18 4.42
CA VAL A 294 8.27 -14.47 5.12
C VAL A 294 9.37 -15.34 4.51
N ASN A 295 9.26 -15.58 3.21
CA ASN A 295 10.23 -16.40 2.49
C ASN A 295 11.54 -15.65 2.18
N LYS A 296 11.59 -14.33 2.48
CA LYS A 296 12.79 -13.48 2.33
C LYS A 296 13.35 -13.47 0.92
N ARG A 297 12.47 -13.66 -0.06
CA ARG A 297 12.85 -13.62 -1.47
C ARG A 297 13.08 -12.19 -1.93
N ASP A 298 13.90 -12.03 -2.94
CA ASP A 298 14.09 -10.74 -3.60
C ASP A 298 12.78 -10.26 -4.24
N PRO A 299 12.31 -9.03 -3.95
CA PRO A 299 11.02 -8.54 -4.45
C PRO A 299 10.92 -8.50 -5.97
N ALA A 300 12.03 -8.23 -6.69
CA ALA A 300 12.04 -8.21 -8.16
C ALA A 300 11.95 -9.63 -8.75
N GLU A 301 12.53 -10.64 -8.08
CA GLU A 301 12.35 -12.05 -8.47
C GLU A 301 10.92 -12.50 -8.22
N VAL A 302 10.34 -12.18 -7.07
CA VAL A 302 8.94 -12.50 -6.73
C VAL A 302 7.98 -11.89 -7.76
N ALA A 303 8.21 -10.64 -8.16
CA ALA A 303 7.43 -9.98 -9.18
C ALA A 303 7.47 -10.73 -10.52
N ARG A 304 8.65 -11.16 -10.98
CA ARG A 304 8.81 -11.92 -12.23
C ARG A 304 8.17 -13.30 -12.17
N ASP A 305 8.30 -13.97 -11.03
CA ASP A 305 7.63 -15.26 -10.82
C ASP A 305 6.11 -15.13 -10.90
N TRP A 306 5.55 -14.10 -10.27
CA TRP A 306 4.12 -13.82 -10.35
C TRP A 306 3.70 -13.54 -11.79
N MET A 307 4.43 -12.69 -12.52
CA MET A 307 4.17 -12.39 -13.93
C MET A 307 4.16 -13.65 -14.80
N SER A 308 5.11 -14.56 -14.57
CA SER A 308 5.21 -15.81 -15.35
C SER A 308 4.04 -16.77 -15.10
N GLN A 309 3.45 -16.72 -13.90
CA GLN A 309 2.28 -17.53 -13.54
C GLN A 309 0.95 -16.87 -13.95
N ASN A 310 0.97 -15.58 -14.30
CA ASN A 310 -0.19 -14.77 -14.60
C ASN A 310 -0.07 -14.01 -15.94
N GLU A 311 0.56 -14.64 -16.95
CA GLU A 311 0.83 -14.01 -18.25
C GLU A 311 -0.41 -13.38 -18.88
N GLY A 312 -1.55 -14.09 -18.90
CA GLY A 312 -2.80 -13.56 -19.45
C GLY A 312 -3.34 -12.33 -18.73
N THR A 313 -3.10 -12.20 -17.40
CA THR A 313 -3.45 -11.01 -16.64
C THR A 313 -2.55 -9.83 -17.02
N VAL A 314 -1.25 -10.09 -17.13
CA VAL A 314 -0.25 -9.08 -17.56
C VAL A 314 -0.53 -8.59 -18.99
N ASP A 315 -0.81 -9.51 -19.92
CA ASP A 315 -1.16 -9.19 -21.31
C ASP A 315 -2.45 -8.34 -21.33
N GLY A 316 -3.44 -8.67 -20.52
CA GLY A 316 -4.66 -7.87 -20.38
C GLY A 316 -4.41 -6.43 -19.90
N TRP A 317 -3.46 -6.21 -18.97
CA TRP A 317 -3.08 -4.86 -18.56
C TRP A 317 -2.42 -4.05 -19.67
N LEU A 318 -1.73 -4.74 -20.59
CA LEU A 318 -1.01 -4.13 -21.71
C LEU A 318 -1.85 -4.03 -23.00
N GLY A 319 -3.10 -4.56 -22.98
CA GLY A 319 -3.98 -4.57 -24.14
C GLY A 319 -3.52 -5.53 -25.26
N LEU A 320 -2.83 -6.62 -24.92
CA LEU A 320 -2.26 -7.63 -25.81
C LEU A 320 -3.20 -8.83 -25.98
#